data_57d496c1b3be73f2f2079e8fb276c4a8
#
_entry.id   57d496c1b3be73f2f2079e8fb276c4a8
#
_cell.length_a   1.000
_cell.length_b   1.000
_cell.length_c   1.000
_cell.angle_alpha   90.00
_cell.angle_beta   90.00
_cell.angle_gamma   90.00
#
_symmetry.space_group_name_H-M   'P 1'
#
loop_
_entity.id
_entity.type
_entity.pdbx_description
1 polymer ?
#
loop_
_entity_poly.entity_id
_entity_poly.type
_entity_poly.pdbx_seq_one_letter_code
_entity_poly.pdbx_strand_id
1 'polypeptide(L)'
;FPEGNFVVLDGDKAIGMGLGIFVEFDFEHTDHRLDDILGEDGVENHSIDHPWYYGTDISVRPAYRGRGVGRQLYELRKGCVRKFNKKGIVAGGVIPGYRNHKAEMSAEDYVAKVVAGDLYDPTTTFQIENGFEVLGVLSGYVDDPSVNGCSTLIRWTNTDYHA
;
A
#
# COMPACT_ATOMS: atom_id res chain seq x y z
N PHE A 1 -0.06 -17.19 4.54
CA PHE A 1 -0.89 -16.99 3.33
C PHE A 1 0.01 -16.86 2.09
N PRO A 2 0.53 -17.98 1.55
CA PRO A 2 1.49 -17.97 0.45
C PRO A 2 0.94 -17.35 -0.84
N GLU A 3 -0.36 -17.52 -1.12
CA GLU A 3 -1.00 -17.08 -2.35
C GLU A 3 -1.08 -15.56 -2.50
N GLY A 4 -1.02 -14.82 -1.39
CA GLY A 4 -1.05 -13.36 -1.36
C GLY A 4 0.33 -12.72 -1.19
N ASN A 5 1.41 -13.51 -1.11
CA ASN A 5 2.75 -13.03 -0.89
C ASN A 5 3.65 -13.39 -2.09
N PHE A 6 4.34 -12.39 -2.63
CA PHE A 6 5.05 -12.50 -3.89
C PHE A 6 6.52 -12.13 -3.73
N VAL A 7 7.38 -12.89 -4.39
CA VAL A 7 8.81 -12.58 -4.54
C VAL A 7 9.14 -12.56 -6.03
N VAL A 8 9.83 -11.53 -6.47
CA VAL A 8 10.36 -11.43 -7.83
C VAL A 8 11.83 -11.82 -7.81
N LEU A 9 12.21 -12.74 -8.69
CA LEU A 9 13.57 -13.24 -8.81
C LEU A 9 14.23 -12.80 -10.13
N ASP A 10 15.53 -12.52 -10.07
CA ASP A 10 16.42 -12.40 -11.20
C ASP A 10 17.46 -13.56 -11.08
N GLY A 11 17.26 -14.64 -11.82
CA GLY A 11 17.91 -15.92 -11.53
C GLY A 11 17.53 -16.39 -10.12
N ASP A 12 18.54 -16.62 -9.27
CA ASP A 12 18.35 -17.06 -7.87
C ASP A 12 18.28 -15.88 -6.87
N LYS A 13 18.34 -14.65 -7.36
CA LYS A 13 18.38 -13.44 -6.52
C LYS A 13 17.01 -12.83 -6.37
N ALA A 14 16.52 -12.71 -5.12
CA ALA A 14 15.32 -11.94 -4.83
C ALA A 14 15.58 -10.43 -5.06
N ILE A 15 14.80 -9.82 -5.94
CA ILE A 15 14.93 -8.41 -6.37
C ILE A 15 13.76 -7.53 -5.95
N GLY A 16 12.64 -8.13 -5.61
CA GLY A 16 11.45 -7.44 -5.10
C GLY A 16 10.54 -8.39 -4.37
N MET A 17 9.69 -7.82 -3.52
CA MET A 17 8.64 -8.55 -2.82
C MET A 17 7.39 -7.71 -2.64
N GLY A 18 6.25 -8.38 -2.49
CA GLY A 18 4.98 -7.78 -2.12
C GLY A 18 4.24 -8.69 -1.17
N LEU A 19 3.95 -8.21 0.03
CA LEU A 19 3.30 -8.95 1.10
C LEU A 19 1.91 -8.38 1.38
N GLY A 20 1.02 -9.22 1.87
CA GLY A 20 -0.31 -8.80 2.30
C GLY A 20 -1.14 -9.97 2.83
N ILE A 21 -2.25 -9.60 3.43
CA ILE A 21 -3.22 -10.52 4.05
C ILE A 21 -4.64 -10.11 3.67
N PHE A 22 -5.60 -11.02 3.78
CA PHE A 22 -7.01 -10.66 3.67
C PHE A 22 -7.54 -10.26 5.04
N VAL A 23 -8.23 -9.11 5.07
CA VAL A 23 -8.78 -8.52 6.30
C VAL A 23 -10.21 -8.04 6.10
N GLU A 24 -10.94 -7.91 7.18
CA GLU A 24 -12.09 -7.00 7.25
C GLU A 24 -11.56 -5.57 7.40
N PHE A 25 -12.07 -4.62 6.62
CA PHE A 25 -11.63 -3.23 6.69
C PHE A 25 -12.83 -2.30 6.80
N ASP A 26 -12.82 -1.48 7.85
CA ASP A 26 -13.87 -0.51 8.13
C ASP A 26 -13.48 0.86 7.54
N PHE A 27 -14.18 1.29 6.50
CA PHE A 27 -13.98 2.58 5.85
C PHE A 27 -14.65 3.75 6.59
N GLU A 28 -15.45 3.49 7.63
CA GLU A 28 -16.01 4.55 8.49
C GLU A 28 -15.04 4.93 9.61
N HIS A 29 -14.16 3.99 10.02
CA HIS A 29 -13.14 4.20 11.05
C HIS A 29 -11.77 3.80 10.50
N THR A 30 -11.17 4.70 9.72
CA THR A 30 -9.97 4.39 8.95
C THR A 30 -8.66 4.58 9.70
N ASP A 31 -8.65 5.29 10.83
CA ASP A 31 -7.44 5.50 11.63
C ASP A 31 -6.95 4.19 12.25
N HIS A 32 -5.73 3.80 11.91
CA HIS A 32 -5.09 2.59 12.41
C HIS A 32 -3.57 2.69 12.23
N ARG A 33 -2.85 1.85 12.97
CA ARG A 33 -1.43 1.57 12.74
C ARG A 33 -1.27 0.30 11.92
N LEU A 34 -0.12 0.12 11.29
CA LEU A 34 0.17 -1.12 10.57
C LEU A 34 0.08 -2.35 11.48
N ASP A 35 0.55 -2.23 12.73
CA ASP A 35 0.51 -3.30 13.72
C ASP A 35 -0.92 -3.71 14.09
N ASP A 36 -1.89 -2.77 14.07
CA ASP A 36 -3.30 -3.08 14.31
C ASP A 36 -3.88 -4.00 13.23
N ILE A 37 -3.39 -3.87 11.99
CA ILE A 37 -3.78 -4.73 10.87
C ILE A 37 -3.13 -6.10 10.96
N LEU A 38 -1.85 -6.14 11.33
CA LEU A 38 -1.07 -7.38 11.34
C LEU A 38 -1.39 -8.28 12.54
N GLY A 39 -1.73 -7.68 13.70
CA GLY A 39 -1.78 -8.38 14.97
C GLY A 39 -0.39 -8.75 15.51
N GLU A 40 -0.34 -9.38 16.69
CA GLU A 40 0.92 -9.66 17.39
C GLU A 40 1.87 -10.58 16.60
N ASP A 41 1.32 -11.56 15.87
CA ASP A 41 2.09 -12.53 15.08
C ASP A 41 2.23 -12.12 13.58
N GLY A 42 1.80 -10.91 13.22
CA GLY A 42 1.92 -10.37 11.86
C GLY A 42 0.94 -10.97 10.83
N VAL A 43 0.08 -11.91 11.23
CA VAL A 43 -0.93 -12.55 10.38
C VAL A 43 -2.21 -12.92 11.14
N GLU A 44 -2.33 -12.53 12.40
CA GLU A 44 -3.44 -12.90 13.29
C GLU A 44 -4.82 -12.51 12.71
N ASN A 45 -4.89 -11.35 12.08
CA ASN A 45 -6.12 -10.82 11.50
C ASN A 45 -6.42 -11.36 10.09
N HIS A 46 -5.62 -12.31 9.58
CA HIS A 46 -5.86 -12.91 8.28
C HIS A 46 -7.00 -13.91 8.31
N SER A 47 -7.95 -13.77 7.37
CA SER A 47 -8.92 -14.82 7.04
C SER A 47 -9.15 -14.87 5.53
N ILE A 48 -9.19 -16.08 4.98
CA ILE A 48 -9.49 -16.29 3.56
C ILE A 48 -10.88 -15.75 3.18
N ASP A 49 -11.79 -15.63 4.15
CA ASP A 49 -13.16 -15.15 3.96
C ASP A 49 -13.27 -13.62 3.98
N HIS A 50 -12.26 -12.92 4.49
CA HIS A 50 -12.25 -11.45 4.54
C HIS A 50 -12.23 -10.82 3.16
N PRO A 51 -12.94 -9.69 2.95
CA PRO A 51 -13.23 -9.15 1.62
C PRO A 51 -12.13 -8.29 1.02
N TRP A 52 -11.16 -7.81 1.80
CA TRP A 52 -10.12 -6.89 1.35
C TRP A 52 -8.73 -7.49 1.45
N TYR A 53 -7.91 -7.29 0.42
CA TYR A 53 -6.47 -7.53 0.50
C TYR A 53 -5.79 -6.30 1.10
N TYR A 54 -5.20 -6.42 2.28
CA TYR A 54 -4.38 -5.37 2.86
C TYR A 54 -2.91 -5.59 2.47
N GLY A 55 -2.36 -4.65 1.69
CA GLY A 55 -0.95 -4.67 1.31
C GLY A 55 -0.08 -4.15 2.45
N THR A 56 0.71 -5.02 3.05
CA THR A 56 1.53 -4.69 4.22
C THR A 56 2.92 -4.20 3.87
N ASP A 57 3.51 -4.74 2.81
CA ASP A 57 4.83 -4.34 2.31
C ASP A 57 4.90 -4.48 0.79
N ILE A 58 5.64 -3.60 0.16
CA ILE A 58 6.08 -3.70 -1.23
C ILE A 58 7.46 -3.06 -1.37
N SER A 59 8.43 -3.81 -1.83
CA SER A 59 9.79 -3.32 -1.98
C SER A 59 10.47 -3.84 -3.25
N VAL A 60 11.35 -3.03 -3.80
CA VAL A 60 12.20 -3.37 -4.94
C VAL A 60 13.61 -2.91 -4.63
N ARG A 61 14.59 -3.80 -4.81
CA ARG A 61 16.01 -3.46 -4.63
C ARG A 61 16.38 -2.23 -5.46
N PRO A 62 17.14 -1.26 -4.92
CA PRO A 62 17.45 0.00 -5.59
C PRO A 62 17.99 -0.18 -7.03
N ALA A 63 18.89 -1.14 -7.25
CA ALA A 63 19.47 -1.41 -8.56
C ALA A 63 18.47 -1.95 -9.61
N TYR A 64 17.26 -2.34 -9.19
CA TYR A 64 16.20 -2.89 -10.05
C TYR A 64 14.98 -1.97 -10.16
N ARG A 65 15.02 -0.81 -9.51
CA ARG A 65 13.97 0.21 -9.65
C ARG A 65 13.95 0.81 -11.05
N GLY A 66 12.80 1.34 -11.46
CA GLY A 66 12.61 1.89 -12.80
C GLY A 66 12.53 0.86 -13.93
N ARG A 67 12.49 -0.44 -13.60
CA ARG A 67 12.41 -1.56 -14.57
C ARG A 67 11.06 -2.25 -14.60
N GLY A 68 10.03 -1.65 -14.00
CA GLY A 68 8.66 -2.19 -13.98
C GLY A 68 8.38 -3.25 -12.90
N VAL A 69 9.36 -3.61 -12.04
CA VAL A 69 9.19 -4.64 -11.00
C VAL A 69 8.07 -4.29 -10.02
N GLY A 70 7.99 -3.03 -9.57
CA GLY A 70 6.91 -2.59 -8.67
C GLY A 70 5.53 -2.69 -9.31
N ARG A 71 5.39 -2.36 -10.60
CA ARG A 71 4.15 -2.52 -11.36
C ARG A 71 3.74 -3.99 -11.46
N GLN A 72 4.69 -4.89 -11.73
CA GLN A 72 4.43 -6.33 -11.76
C GLN A 72 3.92 -6.83 -10.40
N LEU A 73 4.49 -6.36 -9.29
CA LEU A 73 4.04 -6.72 -7.95
C LEU A 73 2.59 -6.25 -7.70
N TYR A 74 2.21 -5.05 -8.14
CA TYR A 74 0.81 -4.61 -8.06
C TYR A 74 -0.11 -5.46 -8.92
N GLU A 75 0.28 -5.83 -10.14
CA GLU A 75 -0.53 -6.70 -10.99
C GLU A 75 -0.70 -8.10 -10.39
N LEU A 76 0.33 -8.65 -9.74
CA LEU A 76 0.22 -9.92 -9.01
C LEU A 76 -0.78 -9.83 -7.85
N ARG A 77 -0.74 -8.75 -7.05
CA ARG A 77 -1.71 -8.50 -5.99
C ARG A 77 -3.13 -8.37 -6.53
N LYS A 78 -3.33 -7.60 -7.60
CA LYS A 78 -4.64 -7.48 -8.27
C LYS A 78 -5.12 -8.82 -8.82
N GLY A 79 -4.23 -9.61 -9.39
CA GLY A 79 -4.52 -10.98 -9.84
C GLY A 79 -4.96 -11.89 -8.69
N CYS A 80 -4.30 -11.80 -7.53
CA CYS A 80 -4.70 -12.51 -6.32
C CYS A 80 -6.11 -12.09 -5.87
N VAL A 81 -6.38 -10.79 -5.80
CA VAL A 81 -7.69 -10.24 -5.43
C VAL A 81 -8.80 -10.74 -6.35
N ARG A 82 -8.58 -10.75 -7.67
CA ARG A 82 -9.53 -11.28 -8.64
C ARG A 82 -9.73 -12.79 -8.48
N LYS A 83 -8.62 -13.55 -8.35
CA LYS A 83 -8.65 -15.02 -8.16
C LYS A 83 -9.51 -15.45 -6.95
N PHE A 84 -9.41 -14.71 -5.86
CA PHE A 84 -10.15 -14.98 -4.62
C PHE A 84 -11.47 -14.20 -4.52
N ASN A 85 -11.90 -13.54 -5.59
CA ASN A 85 -13.11 -12.71 -5.65
C ASN A 85 -13.21 -11.74 -4.46
N LYS A 86 -12.17 -10.95 -4.23
CA LYS A 86 -12.14 -9.93 -3.18
C LYS A 86 -12.54 -8.57 -3.71
N LYS A 87 -13.02 -7.68 -2.82
CA LYS A 87 -13.50 -6.32 -3.18
C LYS A 87 -12.40 -5.40 -3.70
N GLY A 88 -11.15 -5.62 -3.29
CA GLY A 88 -10.04 -4.78 -3.73
C GLY A 88 -8.81 -4.88 -2.83
N ILE A 89 -7.94 -3.88 -2.96
CA ILE A 89 -6.72 -3.72 -2.18
C ILE A 89 -6.83 -2.45 -1.35
N VAL A 90 -6.45 -2.53 -0.08
CA VAL A 90 -6.24 -1.39 0.82
C VAL A 90 -4.79 -1.42 1.29
N ALA A 91 -4.18 -0.28 1.50
CA ALA A 91 -2.83 -0.19 2.07
C ALA A 91 -2.56 1.19 2.67
N GLY A 92 -1.61 1.24 3.60
CA GLY A 92 -0.94 2.48 3.97
C GLY A 92 0.25 2.72 3.06
N GLY A 93 0.33 3.89 2.43
CA GLY A 93 1.43 4.29 1.56
C GLY A 93 2.36 5.26 2.27
N VAL A 94 3.66 4.95 2.35
CA VAL A 94 4.64 5.92 2.85
C VAL A 94 4.71 7.15 1.94
N ILE A 95 5.02 8.31 2.53
CA ILE A 95 5.12 9.60 1.81
C ILE A 95 6.53 10.19 1.95
N PRO A 96 7.55 9.56 1.35
CA PRO A 96 8.96 9.92 1.60
C PRO A 96 9.30 11.36 1.20
N GLY A 97 8.60 11.94 0.23
CA GLY A 97 8.80 13.32 -0.21
C GLY A 97 8.35 14.34 0.84
N TYR A 98 7.42 13.99 1.72
CA TYR A 98 6.90 14.89 2.75
C TYR A 98 8.00 15.41 3.71
N ARG A 99 9.08 14.66 3.92
CA ARG A 99 10.22 15.11 4.72
C ARG A 99 10.76 16.49 4.34
N ASN A 100 10.66 16.85 3.07
CA ASN A 100 11.13 18.12 2.55
C ASN A 100 10.11 19.26 2.67
N HIS A 101 8.87 18.96 3.04
CA HIS A 101 7.75 19.88 3.08
C HIS A 101 7.10 20.01 4.48
N LYS A 102 7.42 19.12 5.42
CA LYS A 102 6.76 19.07 6.73
C LYS A 102 6.93 20.32 7.60
N ALA A 103 7.92 21.17 7.29
CA ALA A 103 8.10 22.46 7.95
C ALA A 103 7.20 23.57 7.36
N GLU A 104 6.66 23.36 6.17
CA GLU A 104 5.91 24.36 5.39
C GLU A 104 4.41 24.06 5.32
N MET A 105 4.03 22.78 5.37
CA MET A 105 2.64 22.35 5.22
C MET A 105 2.32 21.07 5.99
N SER A 106 1.03 20.82 6.24
CA SER A 106 0.54 19.58 6.84
C SER A 106 0.71 18.39 5.87
N ALA A 107 0.63 17.16 6.40
CA ALA A 107 0.66 15.95 5.56
C ALA A 107 -0.56 15.90 4.62
N GLU A 108 -1.72 16.36 5.09
CA GLU A 108 -2.96 16.45 4.31
C GLU A 108 -2.80 17.41 3.12
N ASP A 109 -2.26 18.61 3.35
CA ASP A 109 -2.00 19.58 2.28
C ASP A 109 -0.97 19.06 1.27
N TYR A 110 0.08 18.40 1.77
CA TYR A 110 1.09 17.77 0.92
C TYR A 110 0.47 16.69 0.02
N VAL A 111 -0.28 15.78 0.61
CA VAL A 111 -0.95 14.69 -0.13
C VAL A 111 -1.96 15.24 -1.12
N ALA A 112 -2.75 16.26 -0.74
CA ALA A 112 -3.69 16.92 -1.66
C ALA A 112 -2.97 17.50 -2.89
N LYS A 113 -1.80 18.13 -2.70
CA LYS A 113 -0.98 18.65 -3.81
C LYS A 113 -0.39 17.54 -4.69
N VAL A 114 -0.01 16.40 -4.12
CA VAL A 114 0.46 15.24 -4.88
C VAL A 114 -0.69 14.65 -5.72
N VAL A 115 -1.88 14.51 -5.14
CA VAL A 115 -3.08 14.02 -5.85
C VAL A 115 -3.48 14.97 -6.98
N ALA A 116 -3.37 16.29 -6.77
CA ALA A 116 -3.63 17.29 -7.80
C ALA A 116 -2.56 17.35 -8.91
N GLY A 117 -1.39 16.73 -8.69
CA GLY A 117 -0.26 16.77 -9.62
C GLY A 117 0.63 18.02 -9.48
N ASP A 118 0.42 18.82 -8.43
CA ASP A 118 1.23 20.02 -8.14
C ASP A 118 2.58 19.65 -7.49
N LEU A 119 2.64 18.51 -6.80
CA LEU A 119 3.84 17.94 -6.21
C LEU A 119 4.02 16.49 -6.66
N TYR A 120 5.25 16.02 -6.61
CA TYR A 120 5.62 14.64 -6.86
C TYR A 120 6.04 13.95 -5.58
N ASP A 121 5.43 12.80 -5.29
CA ASP A 121 5.91 11.86 -4.27
C ASP A 121 6.22 10.52 -4.92
N PRO A 122 7.42 9.95 -4.74
CA PRO A 122 7.83 8.75 -5.46
C PRO A 122 6.96 7.52 -5.17
N THR A 123 6.32 7.47 -4.00
CA THR A 123 5.43 6.36 -3.63
C THR A 123 3.98 6.66 -4.00
N THR A 124 3.43 7.78 -3.52
CA THR A 124 2.01 8.12 -3.76
C THR A 124 1.72 8.32 -5.25
N THR A 125 2.59 9.04 -5.97
CA THR A 125 2.45 9.23 -7.42
C THR A 125 2.45 7.89 -8.15
N PHE A 126 3.39 7.00 -7.81
CA PHE A 126 3.45 5.66 -8.40
C PHE A 126 2.20 4.81 -8.09
N GLN A 127 1.64 4.93 -6.89
CA GLN A 127 0.39 4.25 -6.51
C GLN A 127 -0.80 4.75 -7.34
N ILE A 128 -0.93 6.06 -7.52
CA ILE A 128 -1.96 6.68 -8.38
C ILE A 128 -1.81 6.19 -9.82
N GLU A 129 -0.60 6.18 -10.37
CA GLU A 129 -0.31 5.68 -11.72
C GLU A 129 -0.64 4.19 -11.90
N ASN A 130 -0.68 3.43 -10.81
CA ASN A 130 -1.11 2.03 -10.81
C ASN A 130 -2.59 1.84 -10.46
N GLY A 131 -3.39 2.92 -10.51
CA GLY A 131 -4.85 2.89 -10.40
C GLY A 131 -5.38 2.88 -8.96
N PHE A 132 -4.55 3.23 -7.98
CA PHE A 132 -5.01 3.45 -6.62
C PHE A 132 -5.59 4.86 -6.46
N GLU A 133 -6.65 4.98 -5.69
CA GLU A 133 -7.16 6.25 -5.17
C GLU A 133 -6.60 6.50 -3.78
N VAL A 134 -6.36 7.77 -3.46
CA VAL A 134 -5.97 8.21 -2.12
C VAL A 134 -7.22 8.61 -1.36
N LEU A 135 -7.49 7.94 -0.24
CA LEU A 135 -8.68 8.17 0.59
C LEU A 135 -8.42 9.20 1.70
N GLY A 136 -7.17 9.37 2.11
CA GLY A 136 -6.80 10.30 3.17
C GLY A 136 -5.39 10.07 3.69
N VAL A 137 -5.09 10.67 4.83
CA VAL A 137 -3.83 10.55 5.55
C VAL A 137 -4.05 9.76 6.83
N LEU A 138 -3.14 8.83 7.12
CA LEU A 138 -3.05 8.08 8.37
C LEU A 138 -1.96 8.72 9.24
N SER A 139 -2.32 9.15 10.44
CA SER A 139 -1.39 9.70 11.43
C SER A 139 -0.86 8.60 12.34
N GLY A 140 0.47 8.58 12.58
CA GLY A 140 1.10 7.57 13.43
C GLY A 140 1.05 6.15 12.88
N TYR A 141 0.84 6.00 11.57
CA TYR A 141 0.76 4.70 10.90
C TYR A 141 2.08 3.91 10.95
N VAL A 142 3.19 4.62 10.80
CA VAL A 142 4.55 4.06 10.88
C VAL A 142 5.38 4.85 11.90
N ASP A 143 6.39 4.21 12.47
CA ASP A 143 7.34 4.87 13.35
C ASP A 143 8.50 5.49 12.53
N ASP A 144 8.17 6.54 11.78
CA ASP A 144 9.14 7.31 10.98
C ASP A 144 9.01 8.81 11.26
N PRO A 145 9.88 9.37 12.13
CA PRO A 145 9.84 10.80 12.46
C PRO A 145 10.21 11.70 11.29
N SER A 146 10.83 11.18 10.23
CA SER A 146 11.17 11.98 9.04
C SER A 146 9.93 12.49 8.31
N VAL A 147 8.81 11.79 8.43
CA VAL A 147 7.49 12.12 7.87
C VAL A 147 6.41 12.28 8.94
N ASN A 148 6.81 12.52 10.20
CA ASN A 148 5.91 12.65 11.36
C ASN A 148 4.99 11.42 11.56
N GLY A 149 5.44 10.23 11.15
CA GLY A 149 4.64 9.00 11.22
C GLY A 149 3.47 8.94 10.23
N CYS A 150 3.34 9.92 9.31
CA CYS A 150 2.23 10.00 8.39
C CYS A 150 2.39 9.08 7.17
N SER A 151 1.26 8.57 6.69
CA SER A 151 1.14 7.77 5.47
C SER A 151 -0.17 8.10 4.76
N THR A 152 -0.31 7.73 3.49
CA THR A 152 -1.59 7.78 2.79
C THR A 152 -2.38 6.51 3.07
N LEU A 153 -3.71 6.62 3.17
CA LEU A 153 -4.61 5.48 2.99
C LEU A 153 -4.98 5.39 1.51
N ILE A 154 -4.67 4.28 0.88
CA ILE A 154 -4.95 4.05 -0.54
C ILE A 154 -5.86 2.84 -0.75
N ARG A 155 -6.66 2.88 -1.82
CA ARG A 155 -7.55 1.81 -2.22
C ARG A 155 -7.47 1.57 -3.73
N TRP A 156 -7.50 0.31 -4.13
CA TRP A 156 -7.81 -0.12 -5.48
C TRP A 156 -9.05 -1.02 -5.44
N THR A 157 -10.08 -0.68 -6.20
CA THR A 157 -11.34 -1.42 -6.22
C THR A 157 -11.33 -2.44 -7.36
N ASN A 158 -11.71 -3.68 -7.04
CA ASN A 158 -11.87 -4.75 -8.02
C ASN A 158 -13.22 -4.61 -8.73
N THR A 159 -13.20 -4.18 -9.97
CA THR A 159 -14.43 -4.02 -10.80
C THR A 159 -15.04 -5.36 -11.21
N ASP A 160 -14.28 -6.46 -11.09
CA ASP A 160 -14.72 -7.81 -11.43
C ASP A 160 -15.28 -8.57 -10.20
N TYR A 161 -15.43 -7.87 -9.06
CA TYR A 161 -16.00 -8.48 -7.85
C TYR A 161 -17.47 -8.82 -8.04
N HIS A 162 -17.86 -10.03 -7.66
CA HIS A 162 -19.24 -10.51 -7.65
C HIS A 162 -19.67 -10.84 -6.21
N ALA A 163 -20.77 -10.21 -5.76
CA ALA A 163 -21.37 -10.43 -4.43
C ALA A 163 -22.03 -11.82 -4.32
#